data_cea04bbadd67ccf07293d3ad6d40938c
#
_entry.id   cea04bbadd67ccf07293d3ad6d40938c
#
_cell.length_a   1.000
_cell.length_b   1.000
_cell.length_c   1.000
_cell.angle_alpha   90.00
_cell.angle_beta   90.00
_cell.angle_gamma   90.00
#
_symmetry.space_group_name_H-M   'P 1'
#
loop_
_entity.id
_entity.type
_entity.pdbx_description
1 polymer ?
#
loop_
_entity_poly.entity_id
_entity_poly.type
_entity_poly.pdbx_seq_one_letter_code
_entity_poly.pdbx_strand_id
1 'polypeptide(L)'
;MVILLAEMTSSYSSQAELILRRLFEHAIFTADPMETIAEYLPEKPSSRVVIIGAGKASARMAEAVEYVWGKCDGIVITRYGYGRPCKGIEIIEASHPVPDETGVKATQKIVELMH
;
A
#
# COMPACT_ATOMS: atom_id res chain seq x y z
N MET A 1 -5.45 45.66 23.29
CA MET A 1 -5.91 44.41 23.92
C MET A 1 -6.53 43.41 22.92
N VAL A 2 -7.33 43.86 21.95
CA VAL A 2 -7.98 43.03 20.93
C VAL A 2 -6.95 42.41 19.93
N ILE A 3 -5.91 43.16 19.55
CA ILE A 3 -4.87 42.70 18.60
C ILE A 3 -4.03 41.54 19.20
N LEU A 4 -3.70 41.62 20.51
CA LEU A 4 -2.91 40.57 21.18
C LEU A 4 -3.66 39.25 21.29
N LEU A 5 -4.97 39.27 21.47
CA LEU A 5 -5.83 38.08 21.50
C LEU A 5 -5.95 37.43 20.12
N ALA A 6 -6.03 38.20 19.04
CA ALA A 6 -6.09 37.71 17.68
C ALA A 6 -4.75 37.04 17.25
N GLU A 7 -3.62 37.62 17.62
CA GLU A 7 -2.30 37.03 17.37
C GLU A 7 -2.07 35.74 18.17
N MET A 8 -2.50 35.71 19.42
CA MET A 8 -2.42 34.50 20.26
C MET A 8 -3.30 33.37 19.69
N THR A 9 -4.54 33.66 19.29
CA THR A 9 -5.42 32.63 18.69
C THR A 9 -4.91 32.13 17.36
N SER A 10 -4.31 32.99 16.54
CA SER A 10 -3.67 32.58 15.27
C SER A 10 -2.46 31.68 15.51
N SER A 11 -1.64 31.96 16.52
CA SER A 11 -0.47 31.13 16.88
C SER A 11 -0.89 29.75 17.40
N TYR A 12 -1.92 29.68 18.25
CA TYR A 12 -2.43 28.37 18.73
C TYR A 12 -3.06 27.55 17.62
N SER A 13 -3.77 28.18 16.68
CA SER A 13 -4.36 27.53 15.52
C SER A 13 -3.28 26.90 14.61
N SER A 14 -2.21 27.65 14.32
CA SER A 14 -1.11 27.14 13.49
C SER A 14 -0.32 26.01 14.17
N GLN A 15 -0.18 26.07 15.49
CA GLN A 15 0.49 25.03 16.26
C GLN A 15 -0.34 23.74 16.34
N ALA A 16 -1.67 23.88 16.52
CA ALA A 16 -2.59 22.75 16.49
C ALA A 16 -2.62 22.07 15.11
N GLU A 17 -2.65 22.85 14.03
CA GLU A 17 -2.57 22.33 12.67
C GLU A 17 -1.27 21.53 12.44
N LEU A 18 -0.13 22.05 12.88
CA LEU A 18 1.15 21.37 12.75
C LEU A 18 1.16 20.01 13.49
N ILE A 19 0.62 19.99 14.71
CA ILE A 19 0.50 18.75 15.49
C ILE A 19 -0.39 17.74 14.78
N LEU A 20 -1.56 18.17 14.30
CA LEU A 20 -2.50 17.29 13.59
C LEU A 20 -1.89 16.72 12.30
N ARG A 21 -1.17 17.53 11.54
CA ARG A 21 -0.45 17.05 10.35
C ARG A 21 0.60 15.99 10.69
N ARG A 22 1.41 16.22 11.71
CA ARG A 22 2.41 15.25 12.18
C ARG A 22 1.79 13.96 12.68
N LEU A 23 0.68 14.03 13.40
CA LEU A 23 -0.05 12.83 13.84
C LEU A 23 -0.61 12.05 12.65
N PHE A 24 -1.16 12.75 11.67
CA PHE A 24 -1.67 12.14 10.44
C PHE A 24 -0.55 11.46 9.63
N GLU A 25 0.57 12.16 9.41
CA GLU A 25 1.74 11.60 8.71
C GLU A 25 2.30 10.38 9.43
N HIS A 26 2.39 10.44 10.76
CA HIS A 26 2.85 9.32 11.57
C HIS A 26 1.90 8.13 11.50
N ALA A 27 0.60 8.35 11.52
CA ALA A 27 -0.39 7.29 11.37
C ALA A 27 -0.28 6.60 9.99
N ILE A 28 -0.07 7.36 8.91
CA ILE A 28 0.15 6.80 7.57
C ILE A 28 1.46 6.01 7.54
N PHE A 29 2.54 6.57 8.05
CA PHE A 29 3.85 5.92 8.09
C PHE A 29 3.81 4.59 8.83
N THR A 30 3.23 4.55 10.03
CA THR A 30 3.14 3.32 10.83
C THR A 30 2.21 2.26 10.24
N ALA A 31 1.30 2.65 9.34
CA ALA A 31 0.42 1.72 8.64
C ALA A 31 0.96 1.31 7.24
N ASP A 32 2.08 1.89 6.79
CA ASP A 32 2.64 1.55 5.47
C ASP A 32 3.22 0.13 5.50
N PRO A 33 2.80 -0.76 4.57
CA PRO A 33 3.40 -2.10 4.44
C PRO A 33 4.92 -2.11 4.27
N MET A 34 5.51 -1.07 3.68
CA MET A 34 6.97 -0.96 3.53
C MET A 34 7.70 -0.87 4.88
N GLU A 35 7.06 -0.27 5.89
CA GLU A 35 7.63 -0.11 7.22
C GLU A 35 7.37 -1.33 8.12
N THR A 36 6.29 -2.06 7.86
CA THR A 36 5.79 -3.06 8.80
C THR A 36 5.98 -4.50 8.33
N ILE A 37 5.90 -4.77 7.02
CA ILE A 37 5.78 -6.14 6.51
C ILE A 37 7.00 -7.01 6.81
N ALA A 38 8.18 -6.41 6.89
CA ALA A 38 9.44 -7.12 7.17
C ALA A 38 9.41 -7.88 8.51
N GLU A 39 8.72 -7.34 9.51
CA GLU A 39 8.62 -7.94 10.84
C GLU A 39 7.72 -9.19 10.86
N TYR A 40 6.80 -9.30 9.89
CA TYR A 40 5.80 -10.36 9.82
C TYR A 40 6.08 -11.39 8.73
N LEU A 41 7.00 -11.11 7.82
CA LEU A 41 7.40 -12.08 6.79
C LEU A 41 8.30 -13.15 7.41
N PRO A 42 8.03 -14.44 7.16
CA PRO A 42 8.97 -15.50 7.49
C PRO A 42 10.23 -15.41 6.63
N GLU A 43 11.23 -16.25 6.91
CA GLU A 43 12.33 -16.42 5.98
C GLU A 43 11.80 -16.88 4.61
N LYS A 44 12.41 -16.35 3.53
CA LYS A 44 11.99 -16.73 2.17
C LYS A 44 12.19 -18.22 1.97
N PRO A 45 11.13 -18.99 1.64
CA PRO A 45 11.27 -20.42 1.35
C PRO A 45 12.25 -20.67 0.21
N SER A 46 13.01 -21.76 0.30
CA SER A 46 13.92 -22.19 -0.78
C SER A 46 13.19 -22.78 -2.00
N SER A 47 11.92 -23.15 -1.81
CA SER A 47 11.04 -23.63 -2.88
C SER A 47 10.45 -22.45 -3.69
N ARG A 48 9.79 -22.79 -4.80
CA ARG A 48 9.04 -21.79 -5.59
C ARG A 48 7.99 -21.11 -4.72
N VAL A 49 8.02 -19.77 -4.69
CA VAL A 49 7.04 -18.93 -4.02
C VAL A 49 6.27 -18.16 -5.08
N VAL A 50 4.96 -18.16 -4.97
CA VAL A 50 4.05 -17.38 -5.82
C VAL A 50 3.27 -16.41 -4.92
N ILE A 51 3.34 -15.14 -5.22
CA ILE A 51 2.62 -14.09 -4.49
C ILE A 51 1.31 -13.79 -5.22
N ILE A 52 0.21 -13.95 -4.53
CA ILE A 52 -1.11 -13.58 -5.03
C ILE A 52 -1.80 -12.64 -4.06
N GLY A 53 -2.57 -11.70 -4.58
CA GLY A 53 -3.29 -10.75 -3.74
C GLY A 53 -4.30 -9.92 -4.50
N ALA A 54 -5.27 -9.40 -3.77
CA ALA A 54 -6.23 -8.45 -4.30
C ALA A 54 -6.63 -7.44 -3.21
N GLY A 55 -6.80 -6.18 -3.59
CA GLY A 55 -7.27 -5.14 -2.69
C GLY A 55 -6.51 -3.81 -2.81
N LYS A 56 -6.97 -2.82 -2.07
CA LYS A 56 -6.46 -1.43 -2.16
C LYS A 56 -4.98 -1.30 -1.79
N ALA A 57 -4.50 -2.06 -0.82
CA ALA A 57 -3.12 -2.04 -0.34
C ALA A 57 -2.25 -3.15 -0.97
N SER A 58 -2.83 -4.05 -1.77
CA SER A 58 -2.16 -5.25 -2.25
C SER A 58 -0.91 -4.97 -3.08
N ALA A 59 -0.92 -3.95 -3.93
CA ALA A 59 0.26 -3.57 -4.70
C ALA A 59 1.39 -3.03 -3.81
N ARG A 60 1.06 -2.25 -2.76
CA ARG A 60 2.06 -1.76 -1.79
C ARG A 60 2.63 -2.89 -0.95
N MET A 61 1.80 -3.88 -0.59
CA MET A 61 2.27 -5.09 0.09
C MET A 61 3.17 -5.93 -0.81
N ALA A 62 2.84 -6.09 -2.09
CA ALA A 62 3.67 -6.80 -3.07
C ALA A 62 5.04 -6.12 -3.25
N GLU A 63 5.06 -4.79 -3.37
CA GLU A 63 6.28 -3.98 -3.40
C GLU A 63 7.14 -4.23 -2.15
N ALA A 64 6.52 -4.24 -0.96
CA ALA A 64 7.21 -4.48 0.30
C ALA A 64 7.75 -5.92 0.41
N VAL A 65 7.00 -6.92 -0.05
CA VAL A 65 7.49 -8.31 -0.11
C VAL A 65 8.72 -8.42 -1.01
N GLU A 66 8.69 -7.82 -2.21
CA GLU A 66 9.85 -7.83 -3.10
C GLU A 66 11.03 -7.02 -2.57
N TYR A 67 10.77 -5.98 -1.77
CA TYR A 67 11.85 -5.24 -1.09
C TYR A 67 12.61 -6.13 -0.11
N VAL A 68 11.91 -6.98 0.64
CA VAL A 68 12.49 -7.87 1.65
C VAL A 68 13.07 -9.14 1.03
N TRP A 69 12.31 -9.82 0.17
CA TRP A 69 12.66 -11.12 -0.37
C TRP A 69 13.40 -11.08 -1.72
N GLY A 70 13.50 -9.90 -2.34
CA GLY A 70 13.94 -9.76 -3.71
C GLY A 70 12.86 -10.18 -4.70
N LYS A 71 13.22 -10.32 -5.97
CA LYS A 71 12.29 -10.67 -7.04
C LYS A 71 11.48 -11.93 -6.69
N CYS A 72 10.15 -11.84 -6.83
CA CYS A 72 9.19 -12.93 -6.65
C CYS A 72 8.31 -13.08 -7.89
N ASP A 73 7.81 -14.30 -8.13
CA ASP A 73 6.76 -14.53 -9.12
C ASP A 73 5.40 -14.26 -8.49
N GLY A 74 4.44 -13.77 -9.27
CA GLY A 74 3.09 -13.58 -8.75
C GLY A 74 2.24 -12.64 -9.58
N ILE A 75 0.97 -12.54 -9.18
CA ILE A 75 0.01 -11.60 -9.76
C ILE A 75 -0.78 -10.97 -8.61
N VAL A 76 -0.86 -9.65 -8.63
CA VAL A 76 -1.60 -8.88 -7.62
C VAL A 76 -2.55 -7.91 -8.31
N ILE A 77 -3.79 -7.88 -7.86
CA ILE A 77 -4.83 -7.00 -8.39
C ILE A 77 -5.05 -5.85 -7.41
N THR A 78 -4.97 -4.63 -7.92
CA THR A 78 -5.29 -3.42 -7.16
C THR A 78 -6.27 -2.54 -7.92
N ARG A 79 -6.77 -1.48 -7.30
CA ARG A 79 -7.63 -0.53 -7.99
C ARG A 79 -6.83 0.38 -8.92
N TYR A 80 -7.48 0.93 -9.95
CA TYR A 80 -6.87 1.91 -10.85
C TYR A 80 -6.19 3.06 -10.11
N GLY A 81 -4.98 3.43 -10.56
CA GLY A 81 -4.17 4.50 -9.97
C GLY A 81 -3.41 4.10 -8.69
N TYR A 82 -3.43 2.81 -8.31
CA TYR A 82 -2.76 2.30 -7.11
C TYR A 82 -1.70 1.25 -7.40
N GLY A 83 -1.33 1.09 -8.66
CA GLY A 83 -0.19 0.25 -9.05
C GLY A 83 1.11 0.68 -8.38
N ARG A 84 1.98 -0.28 -8.13
CA ARG A 84 3.33 -0.07 -7.58
C ARG A 84 4.35 -0.83 -8.41
N PRO A 85 5.60 -0.32 -8.50
CA PRO A 85 6.64 -1.01 -9.25
C PRO A 85 7.04 -2.30 -8.53
N CYS A 86 6.95 -3.43 -9.24
CA CYS A 86 7.48 -4.70 -8.81
C CYS A 86 8.42 -5.27 -9.88
N LYS A 87 9.38 -6.11 -9.47
CA LYS A 87 10.39 -6.67 -10.37
C LYS A 87 9.95 -7.96 -11.04
N GLY A 88 9.10 -8.75 -10.37
CA GLY A 88 8.62 -10.03 -10.85
C GLY A 88 7.11 -10.24 -10.65
N ILE A 89 6.52 -9.61 -9.65
CA ILE A 89 5.07 -9.66 -9.42
C ILE A 89 4.37 -8.76 -10.44
N GLU A 90 3.47 -9.35 -11.24
CA GLU A 90 2.61 -8.59 -12.16
C GLU A 90 1.56 -7.83 -11.36
N ILE A 91 1.54 -6.51 -11.47
CA ILE A 91 0.51 -5.68 -10.85
C ILE A 91 -0.54 -5.33 -11.90
N ILE A 92 -1.77 -5.77 -11.67
CA ILE A 92 -2.90 -5.50 -12.55
C ILE A 92 -3.85 -4.53 -11.87
N GLU A 93 -4.14 -3.42 -12.53
CA GLU A 93 -5.12 -2.47 -12.06
C GLU A 93 -6.50 -2.79 -12.62
N ALA A 94 -7.52 -2.80 -11.76
CA ALA A 94 -8.90 -3.10 -12.12
C ALA A 94 -9.88 -2.22 -11.35
N SER A 95 -11.16 -2.27 -11.72
CA SER A 95 -12.19 -1.45 -11.09
C SER A 95 -12.49 -1.93 -9.65
N HIS A 96 -12.74 -0.96 -8.79
CA HIS A 96 -13.17 -1.18 -7.42
C HIS A 96 -14.03 0.00 -6.95
N PRO A 97 -15.18 -0.18 -6.28
CA PRO A 97 -15.71 -1.42 -5.68
C PRO A 97 -16.50 -2.30 -6.65
N VAL A 98 -16.90 -1.79 -7.82
CA VAL A 98 -17.66 -2.56 -8.81
C VAL A 98 -16.66 -3.27 -9.72
N PRO A 99 -16.67 -4.62 -9.79
CA PRO A 99 -15.77 -5.38 -10.65
C PRO A 99 -16.00 -5.05 -12.14
N ASP A 100 -14.93 -5.08 -12.92
CA ASP A 100 -14.95 -4.95 -14.36
C ASP A 100 -14.35 -6.20 -15.05
N GLU A 101 -14.37 -6.19 -16.38
CA GLU A 101 -13.83 -7.29 -17.19
C GLU A 101 -12.33 -7.49 -16.96
N THR A 102 -11.59 -6.41 -16.66
CA THR A 102 -10.15 -6.47 -16.34
C THR A 102 -9.92 -7.27 -15.06
N GLY A 103 -10.73 -7.05 -14.03
CA GLY A 103 -10.68 -7.79 -12.79
C GLY A 103 -10.97 -9.28 -12.97
N VAL A 104 -11.95 -9.62 -13.82
CA VAL A 104 -12.28 -11.02 -14.16
C VAL A 104 -11.09 -11.69 -14.85
N LYS A 105 -10.52 -11.07 -15.88
CA LYS A 105 -9.36 -11.60 -16.61
C LYS A 105 -8.14 -11.75 -15.70
N ALA A 106 -7.90 -10.79 -14.82
CA ALA A 106 -6.80 -10.85 -13.85
C ALA A 106 -6.97 -12.02 -12.86
N THR A 107 -8.20 -12.26 -12.41
CA THR A 107 -8.51 -13.41 -11.54
C THR A 107 -8.29 -14.75 -12.26
N GLN A 108 -8.67 -14.84 -13.53
CA GLN A 108 -8.40 -16.03 -14.36
C GLN A 108 -6.90 -16.32 -14.49
N LYS A 109 -6.09 -15.28 -14.73
CA LYS A 109 -4.61 -15.42 -14.74
C LYS A 109 -4.07 -15.94 -13.41
N ILE A 110 -4.59 -15.47 -12.26
CA ILE A 110 -4.18 -15.98 -10.94
C ILE A 110 -4.49 -17.48 -10.82
N VAL A 111 -5.69 -17.90 -11.24
CA VAL A 111 -6.07 -19.33 -11.21
C VAL A 111 -5.16 -20.17 -12.09
N GLU A 112 -4.84 -19.70 -13.29
CA GLU A 112 -3.92 -20.39 -14.21
C GLU A 112 -2.49 -20.49 -13.65
N LEU A 113 -2.02 -19.46 -12.94
CA LEU A 113 -0.69 -19.44 -12.32
C LEU A 113 -0.53 -20.47 -11.19
N MET A 114 -1.64 -20.87 -10.56
CA MET A 114 -1.65 -21.85 -9.45
C MET A 114 -1.71 -23.31 -9.92
N HIS A 115 -1.96 -23.55 -11.18
CA HIS A 115 -1.97 -24.88 -11.81
C HIS A 115 -0.69 -25.15 -12.56
#